data_67946d3b7b571963b8f678e2fff4d2f6
#
_entry.id   67946d3b7b571963b8f678e2fff4d2f6
#
_cell.length_a   1.000
_cell.length_b   1.000
_cell.length_c   1.000
_cell.angle_alpha   90.00
_cell.angle_beta   90.00
_cell.angle_gamma   90.00
#
_symmetry.space_group_name_H-M   'P 1'
#
loop_
_entity.id
_entity.type
_entity.pdbx_description
1 polymer ?
#
loop_
_entity_poly.entity_id
_entity_poly.type
_entity_poly.pdbx_seq_one_letter_code
_entity_poly.pdbx_strand_id
1 'polypeptide(L)'
;MKITYILALILVFSCSEDRYVKHYIIPKLVIVDEIKNELSTNNDMKAFSWDVPENWMTGKKSSMRLASYSIPYDETMADVSITNFSGDGGGIEQNINRWRKQLNLQSLSIEDIENLIINKSSKLGSYKFIRIINSDNKNSAFLCSIMQVENSTIFIKLNASFTGVQKLEPQFLDFCSSFKY
;
A
#
# COMPACT_ATOMS: atom_id res chain seq x y z
N MET A 1 -67.43 -32.36 -37.03
CA MET A 1 -66.30 -32.37 -36.11
C MET A 1 -65.34 -31.25 -36.53
N LYS A 2 -65.37 -30.10 -35.83
CA LYS A 2 -64.53 -28.96 -36.12
C LYS A 2 -63.35 -28.92 -35.17
N ILE A 3 -62.17 -29.14 -35.69
CA ILE A 3 -60.93 -29.05 -34.96
C ILE A 3 -60.45 -27.60 -34.99
N THR A 4 -60.51 -26.93 -33.85
CA THR A 4 -60.07 -25.56 -33.67
C THR A 4 -58.57 -25.62 -33.29
N TYR A 5 -57.71 -25.13 -34.16
CA TYR A 5 -56.28 -24.96 -33.86
C TYR A 5 -56.09 -23.69 -33.01
N ILE A 6 -55.75 -23.86 -31.75
CA ILE A 6 -55.31 -22.75 -30.89
C ILE A 6 -53.83 -22.53 -31.16
N LEU A 7 -53.54 -21.43 -31.84
CA LEU A 7 -52.18 -20.97 -32.08
C LEU A 7 -51.68 -20.28 -30.77
N ALA A 8 -50.86 -20.94 -30.00
CA ALA A 8 -50.24 -20.36 -28.83
C ALA A 8 -49.09 -19.43 -29.29
N LEU A 9 -49.33 -18.14 -29.21
CA LEU A 9 -48.32 -17.11 -29.46
C LEU A 9 -47.41 -16.99 -28.25
N ILE A 10 -46.25 -17.61 -28.30
CA ILE A 10 -45.20 -17.46 -27.26
C ILE A 10 -44.48 -16.12 -27.51
N LEU A 11 -44.84 -15.10 -26.73
CA LEU A 11 -44.07 -13.88 -26.65
C LEU A 11 -42.80 -14.13 -25.84
N VAL A 12 -41.68 -14.30 -26.53
CA VAL A 12 -40.36 -14.29 -25.91
C VAL A 12 -40.05 -12.83 -25.61
N PHE A 13 -40.24 -12.40 -24.37
CA PHE A 13 -39.65 -11.17 -23.86
C PHE A 13 -38.13 -11.39 -23.75
N SER A 14 -37.40 -10.96 -24.77
CA SER A 14 -35.97 -10.80 -24.69
C SER A 14 -35.70 -9.57 -23.83
N CYS A 15 -35.34 -9.83 -22.56
CA CYS A 15 -34.79 -8.81 -21.69
C CYS A 15 -33.36 -8.52 -22.15
N SER A 16 -33.18 -7.50 -22.99
CA SER A 16 -31.86 -6.97 -23.27
C SER A 16 -31.40 -6.20 -22.02
N GLU A 17 -30.59 -6.83 -21.18
CA GLU A 17 -29.80 -6.09 -20.20
C GLU A 17 -28.82 -5.22 -20.99
N ASP A 18 -29.17 -3.95 -21.15
CA ASP A 18 -28.22 -2.93 -21.55
C ASP A 18 -27.16 -2.81 -20.44
N ARG A 19 -26.12 -3.63 -20.57
CA ARG A 19 -24.89 -3.40 -19.80
C ARG A 19 -24.33 -2.06 -20.26
N TYR A 20 -24.53 -1.04 -19.45
CA TYR A 20 -23.96 0.27 -19.62
C TYR A 20 -22.44 0.18 -19.44
N VAL A 21 -21.74 -0.27 -20.47
CA VAL A 21 -20.28 -0.16 -20.57
C VAL A 21 -19.99 1.29 -20.95
N LYS A 22 -19.75 2.14 -19.97
CA LYS A 22 -19.24 3.48 -20.22
C LYS A 22 -17.78 3.35 -20.66
N HIS A 23 -17.52 3.47 -21.96
CA HIS A 23 -16.17 3.65 -22.46
C HIS A 23 -15.70 5.06 -22.12
N TYR A 24 -14.84 5.18 -21.11
CA TYR A 24 -14.11 6.42 -20.87
C TYR A 24 -12.86 6.41 -21.75
N ILE A 25 -12.86 7.21 -22.80
CA ILE A 25 -11.62 7.55 -23.50
C ILE A 25 -10.92 8.57 -22.61
N ILE A 26 -9.91 8.11 -21.86
CA ILE A 26 -9.01 9.02 -21.17
C ILE A 26 -8.03 9.51 -22.25
N PRO A 27 -8.08 10.78 -22.66
CA PRO A 27 -7.09 11.31 -23.58
C PRO A 27 -5.72 11.14 -22.93
N LYS A 28 -4.80 10.45 -23.60
CA LYS A 28 -3.42 10.38 -23.17
C LYS A 28 -2.90 11.81 -23.22
N LEU A 29 -2.76 12.45 -22.05
CA LEU A 29 -2.13 13.76 -21.96
C LEU A 29 -0.71 13.61 -22.50
N VAL A 30 -0.51 14.04 -23.73
CA VAL A 30 0.80 14.35 -24.25
C VAL A 30 1.22 15.60 -23.47
N ILE A 31 2.05 15.42 -22.46
CA ILE A 31 2.68 16.54 -21.76
C ILE A 31 3.67 17.12 -22.77
N VAL A 32 3.23 18.15 -23.47
CA VAL A 32 4.11 18.99 -24.26
C VAL A 32 4.94 19.77 -23.25
N ASP A 33 6.23 19.87 -23.47
CA ASP A 33 7.23 20.51 -22.57
C ASP A 33 6.90 21.97 -22.17
N GLU A 34 5.90 22.59 -22.77
CA GLU A 34 5.42 23.94 -22.43
C GLU A 34 4.65 24.03 -21.12
N ILE A 35 4.06 22.93 -20.62
CA ILE A 35 3.33 22.94 -19.32
C ILE A 35 4.31 22.87 -18.13
N LYS A 36 5.58 22.56 -18.38
CA LYS A 36 6.60 22.52 -17.34
C LYS A 36 6.84 23.87 -16.65
N ASN A 37 6.52 24.98 -17.31
CA ASN A 37 6.77 26.30 -16.77
C ASN A 37 5.59 26.94 -16.01
N GLU A 38 4.37 26.43 -16.11
CA GLU A 38 3.22 26.98 -15.39
C GLU A 38 2.82 26.17 -14.14
N LEU A 39 3.30 24.93 -13.98
CA LEU A 39 3.09 24.12 -12.78
C LEU A 39 4.19 24.27 -11.72
N SER A 40 5.15 25.15 -11.96
CA SER A 40 6.24 25.48 -11.00
C SER A 40 5.83 26.47 -9.91
N THR A 41 4.62 26.95 -9.90
CA THR A 41 4.17 27.88 -8.87
C THR A 41 3.15 27.18 -7.94
N ASN A 42 3.64 26.79 -6.78
CA ASN A 42 2.93 26.35 -5.58
C ASN A 42 2.92 24.84 -5.30
N ASN A 43 4.08 24.22 -5.17
CA ASN A 43 4.28 23.18 -4.15
C ASN A 43 5.79 23.00 -3.92
N ASP A 44 6.35 23.79 -3.02
CA ASP A 44 7.63 23.50 -2.36
C ASP A 44 7.46 22.27 -1.43
N MET A 45 6.97 21.17 -1.98
CA MET A 45 7.08 19.88 -1.28
C MET A 45 8.55 19.50 -1.34
N LYS A 46 9.24 19.72 -0.23
CA LYS A 46 10.63 19.34 -0.08
C LYS A 46 10.77 17.85 -0.38
N ALA A 47 11.49 17.52 -1.45
CA ALA A 47 11.71 16.14 -1.84
C ALA A 47 12.47 15.42 -0.73
N PHE A 48 12.01 14.27 -0.33
CA PHE A 48 12.70 13.42 0.65
C PHE A 48 13.43 12.28 -0.05
N SER A 49 14.46 11.79 0.59
CA SER A 49 15.32 10.68 0.13
C SER A 49 15.62 9.71 1.27
N TRP A 50 16.21 8.58 0.95
CA TRP A 50 16.66 7.56 1.90
C TRP A 50 17.87 6.83 1.37
N ASP A 51 18.62 6.20 2.25
CA ASP A 51 19.81 5.43 1.91
C ASP A 51 19.43 3.94 1.83
N VAL A 52 19.64 3.31 0.66
CA VAL A 52 19.31 1.90 0.45
C VAL A 52 20.49 1.02 0.84
N PRO A 53 20.32 0.01 1.73
CA PRO A 53 21.39 -0.92 2.04
C PRO A 53 21.91 -1.69 0.82
N GLU A 54 23.21 -1.94 0.74
CA GLU A 54 23.86 -2.53 -0.45
C GLU A 54 23.31 -3.92 -0.83
N ASN A 55 22.86 -4.70 0.15
CA ASN A 55 22.31 -6.03 -0.08
C ASN A 55 20.84 -6.03 -0.50
N TRP A 56 20.18 -4.86 -0.61
CA TRP A 56 18.80 -4.75 -1.06
C TRP A 56 18.73 -4.64 -2.57
N MET A 57 17.89 -5.45 -3.18
CA MET A 57 17.64 -5.42 -4.62
C MET A 57 16.38 -4.64 -4.93
N THR A 58 16.40 -3.84 -6.00
CA THR A 58 15.20 -3.16 -6.48
C THR A 58 14.10 -4.17 -6.82
N GLY A 59 12.96 -4.04 -6.18
CA GLY A 59 11.80 -4.90 -6.37
C GLY A 59 10.91 -4.46 -7.55
N LYS A 60 9.80 -5.18 -7.73
CA LYS A 60 8.85 -4.90 -8.81
C LYS A 60 8.19 -3.52 -8.62
N LYS A 61 8.15 -2.74 -9.70
CA LYS A 61 7.41 -1.47 -9.73
C LYS A 61 5.90 -1.73 -9.61
N SER A 62 5.21 -0.84 -8.92
CA SER A 62 3.74 -0.82 -8.77
C SER A 62 3.27 0.62 -8.85
N SER A 63 2.08 0.85 -9.38
CA SER A 63 1.50 2.20 -9.48
C SER A 63 1.27 2.88 -8.13
N MET A 64 1.14 2.10 -7.06
CA MET A 64 0.90 2.62 -5.70
C MET A 64 2.16 2.70 -4.85
N ARG A 65 3.26 2.08 -5.28
CA ARG A 65 4.52 2.06 -4.53
C ARG A 65 5.48 3.11 -5.09
N LEU A 66 5.96 3.97 -4.22
CA LEU A 66 7.04 4.91 -4.53
C LEU A 66 8.35 4.15 -4.80
N ALA A 67 8.63 3.12 -4.00
CA ALA A 67 9.72 2.18 -4.22
C ALA A 67 9.37 0.79 -3.68
N SER A 68 10.09 -0.22 -4.18
CA SER A 68 10.03 -1.62 -3.72
C SER A 68 11.43 -2.18 -3.65
N TYR A 69 11.70 -2.99 -2.62
CA TYR A 69 12.95 -3.72 -2.47
C TYR A 69 12.70 -5.17 -2.10
N SER A 70 13.61 -6.03 -2.53
CA SER A 70 13.68 -7.43 -2.11
C SER A 70 14.96 -7.65 -1.31
N ILE A 71 14.84 -8.24 -0.13
CA ILE A 71 15.96 -8.46 0.79
C ILE A 71 16.20 -9.96 0.93
N PRO A 72 17.37 -10.49 0.56
CA PRO A 72 17.69 -11.88 0.80
C PRO A 72 17.90 -12.15 2.30
N TYR A 73 17.29 -13.21 2.81
CA TYR A 73 17.54 -13.76 4.14
C TYR A 73 17.33 -15.27 4.12
N ASP A 74 18.21 -16.02 4.73
CA ASP A 74 18.26 -17.47 4.63
C ASP A 74 18.16 -17.91 3.14
N GLU A 75 17.24 -18.81 2.80
CA GLU A 75 16.99 -19.28 1.42
C GLU A 75 15.77 -18.61 0.78
N THR A 76 15.35 -17.45 1.28
CA THR A 76 14.14 -16.75 0.86
C THR A 76 14.34 -15.25 0.74
N MET A 77 13.26 -14.53 0.40
CA MET A 77 13.27 -13.08 0.18
C MET A 77 12.20 -12.40 1.01
N ALA A 78 12.54 -11.27 1.61
CA ALA A 78 11.57 -10.33 2.15
C ALA A 78 11.20 -9.27 1.10
N ASP A 79 9.95 -8.75 1.16
CA ASP A 79 9.47 -7.64 0.33
C ASP A 79 9.35 -6.38 1.18
N VAL A 80 9.99 -5.30 0.73
CA VAL A 80 9.84 -3.96 1.31
C VAL A 80 9.09 -3.07 0.34
N SER A 81 8.04 -2.44 0.81
CA SER A 81 7.27 -1.45 0.06
C SER A 81 7.30 -0.10 0.74
N ILE A 82 7.50 0.95 -0.07
CA ILE A 82 7.38 2.34 0.35
C ILE A 82 6.21 2.95 -0.42
N THR A 83 5.26 3.53 0.30
CA THR A 83 4.14 4.25 -0.29
C THR A 83 4.03 5.63 0.36
N ASN A 84 3.57 6.62 -0.39
CA ASN A 84 3.33 7.97 0.10
C ASN A 84 1.89 8.37 -0.28
N PHE A 85 1.10 8.75 0.72
CA PHE A 85 -0.29 9.17 0.54
C PHE A 85 -0.49 10.57 1.09
N SER A 86 -1.35 11.35 0.43
CA SER A 86 -1.72 12.69 0.89
C SER A 86 -2.38 12.65 2.26
N GLY A 87 -2.16 13.70 3.06
CA GLY A 87 -2.73 13.85 4.39
C GLY A 87 -2.24 12.77 5.37
N ASP A 88 -3.15 12.26 6.18
CA ASP A 88 -2.90 11.21 7.18
C ASP A 88 -2.84 9.79 6.60
N GLY A 89 -2.97 9.66 5.28
CA GLY A 89 -2.96 8.36 4.59
C GLY A 89 -4.13 7.44 4.97
N GLY A 90 -5.24 7.98 5.49
CA GLY A 90 -6.42 7.24 5.93
C GLY A 90 -6.37 6.79 7.39
N GLY A 91 -5.48 7.39 8.20
CA GLY A 91 -5.40 7.17 9.64
C GLY A 91 -4.62 5.92 10.06
N ILE A 92 -4.07 5.98 11.27
CA ILE A 92 -3.21 4.93 11.82
C ILE A 92 -4.00 3.64 12.09
N GLU A 93 -5.15 3.77 12.75
CA GLU A 93 -5.99 2.64 13.15
C GLU A 93 -6.42 1.80 11.94
N GLN A 94 -6.95 2.45 10.89
CA GLN A 94 -7.41 1.79 9.68
C GLN A 94 -6.28 1.08 8.95
N ASN A 95 -5.10 1.70 8.86
CA ASN A 95 -3.95 1.12 8.19
C ASN A 95 -3.41 -0.10 8.95
N ILE A 96 -3.23 0.01 10.26
CA ILE A 96 -2.74 -1.10 11.08
C ILE A 96 -3.74 -2.26 11.07
N ASN A 97 -5.05 -2.00 11.21
CA ASN A 97 -6.08 -3.02 11.16
C ASN A 97 -6.18 -3.69 9.78
N ARG A 98 -5.96 -2.93 8.69
CA ARG A 98 -5.83 -3.50 7.35
C ARG A 98 -4.65 -4.47 7.23
N TRP A 99 -3.49 -4.13 7.81
CA TRP A 99 -2.32 -5.02 7.83
C TRP A 99 -2.53 -6.23 8.74
N ARG A 100 -3.17 -6.06 9.90
CA ARG A 100 -3.56 -7.15 10.78
C ARG A 100 -4.48 -8.15 10.07
N LYS A 101 -5.46 -7.66 9.33
CA LYS A 101 -6.37 -8.50 8.52
C LYS A 101 -5.62 -9.33 7.46
N GLN A 102 -4.56 -8.79 6.86
CA GLN A 102 -3.72 -9.55 5.91
C GLN A 102 -3.02 -10.74 6.56
N LEU A 103 -2.82 -10.71 7.87
CA LEU A 103 -2.25 -11.81 8.66
C LEU A 103 -3.33 -12.62 9.40
N ASN A 104 -4.61 -12.49 9.06
CA ASN A 104 -5.75 -13.13 9.72
C ASN A 104 -5.84 -12.82 11.23
N LEU A 105 -5.44 -11.61 11.63
CA LEU A 105 -5.57 -11.12 13.00
C LEU A 105 -6.82 -10.27 13.16
N GLN A 106 -7.43 -10.32 14.34
CA GLN A 106 -8.56 -9.47 14.72
C GLN A 106 -8.12 -7.99 14.75
N SER A 107 -9.06 -7.10 14.46
CA SER A 107 -8.84 -5.67 14.61
C SER A 107 -8.64 -5.29 16.08
N LEU A 108 -7.84 -4.24 16.32
CA LEU A 108 -7.61 -3.65 17.63
C LEU A 108 -8.24 -2.26 17.69
N SER A 109 -8.55 -1.81 18.90
CA SER A 109 -8.87 -0.42 19.17
C SER A 109 -7.67 0.48 18.97
N ILE A 110 -7.90 1.79 18.83
CA ILE A 110 -6.78 2.75 18.73
C ILE A 110 -5.91 2.74 19.99
N GLU A 111 -6.50 2.57 21.16
CA GLU A 111 -5.79 2.48 22.44
C GLU A 111 -4.84 1.28 22.48
N ASP A 112 -5.31 0.10 22.07
CA ASP A 112 -4.49 -1.11 21.99
C ASP A 112 -3.35 -0.94 20.97
N ILE A 113 -3.63 -0.28 19.85
CA ILE A 113 -2.63 0.00 18.81
C ILE A 113 -1.56 0.94 19.34
N GLU A 114 -1.93 2.00 20.06
CA GLU A 114 -0.99 2.96 20.65
C GLU A 114 -0.04 2.28 21.64
N ASN A 115 -0.51 1.31 22.41
CA ASN A 115 0.31 0.52 23.32
C ASN A 115 1.33 -0.37 22.61
N LEU A 116 1.09 -0.74 21.33
CA LEU A 116 2.01 -1.55 20.52
C LEU A 116 3.01 -0.71 19.71
N ILE A 117 2.74 0.58 19.55
CA ILE A 117 3.59 1.50 18.79
C ILE A 117 4.86 1.83 19.56
N ILE A 118 5.98 1.78 18.87
CA ILE A 118 7.27 2.24 19.34
C ILE A 118 7.62 3.50 18.55
N ASN A 119 7.79 4.62 19.26
CA ASN A 119 8.22 5.87 18.63
C ASN A 119 9.72 5.81 18.35
N LYS A 120 10.10 6.16 17.16
CA LYS A 120 11.47 6.19 16.63
C LYS A 120 11.70 7.56 15.94
N SER A 121 12.93 7.83 15.52
CA SER A 121 13.29 9.07 14.83
C SER A 121 14.11 8.81 13.58
N SER A 122 13.94 9.68 12.60
CA SER A 122 14.75 9.80 11.40
C SER A 122 15.15 11.26 11.21
N LYS A 123 15.90 11.58 10.14
CA LYS A 123 16.20 12.97 9.79
C LYS A 123 15.00 13.74 9.22
N LEU A 124 13.93 13.03 8.80
CA LEU A 124 12.64 13.64 8.47
C LEU A 124 11.81 14.03 9.70
N GLY A 125 12.07 13.40 10.85
CA GLY A 125 11.28 13.58 12.07
C GLY A 125 10.99 12.27 12.79
N SER A 126 10.06 12.30 13.73
CA SER A 126 9.63 11.09 14.46
C SER A 126 8.76 10.20 13.56
N TYR A 127 8.84 8.90 13.78
CA TYR A 127 7.97 7.93 13.14
C TYR A 127 7.47 6.86 14.12
N LYS A 128 6.35 6.26 13.78
CA LYS A 128 5.73 5.17 14.53
C LYS A 128 6.17 3.85 13.93
N PHE A 129 6.70 2.95 14.75
CA PHE A 129 7.10 1.60 14.36
C PHE A 129 6.21 0.58 15.05
N ILE A 130 5.75 -0.44 14.34
CA ILE A 130 4.95 -1.54 14.88
C ILE A 130 5.34 -2.87 14.22
N ARG A 131 5.36 -3.93 15.04
CA ARG A 131 5.45 -5.33 14.59
C ARG A 131 4.06 -5.93 14.54
N ILE A 132 3.71 -6.57 13.43
CA ILE A 132 2.45 -7.29 13.29
C ILE A 132 2.77 -8.76 13.01
N ILE A 133 2.51 -9.60 13.99
CA ILE A 133 2.89 -11.01 13.99
C ILE A 133 1.67 -11.84 14.36
N ASN A 134 1.39 -12.89 13.58
CA ASN A 134 0.45 -13.94 13.95
C ASN A 134 1.24 -15.15 14.45
N SER A 135 1.12 -15.47 15.74
CA SER A 135 1.81 -16.61 16.37
C SER A 135 1.40 -17.95 15.78
N ASP A 136 0.17 -18.04 15.28
CA ASP A 136 -0.40 -19.27 14.72
C ASP A 136 0.01 -19.50 13.27
N ASN A 137 0.47 -18.45 12.59
CA ASN A 137 0.97 -18.52 11.21
C ASN A 137 2.32 -17.81 11.09
N LYS A 138 3.39 -18.59 11.14
CA LYS A 138 4.76 -18.08 11.07
C LYS A 138 5.28 -17.79 9.65
N ASN A 139 4.46 -18.03 8.63
CA ASN A 139 4.88 -17.86 7.23
C ASN A 139 4.95 -16.39 6.80
N SER A 140 4.23 -15.51 7.48
CA SER A 140 4.21 -14.07 7.17
C SER A 140 4.08 -13.24 8.44
N ALA A 141 4.86 -12.18 8.51
CA ALA A 141 4.82 -11.17 9.55
C ALA A 141 5.25 -9.82 8.95
N PHE A 142 4.88 -8.72 9.58
CA PHE A 142 5.19 -7.39 9.09
C PHE A 142 5.97 -6.57 10.10
N LEU A 143 6.95 -5.81 9.60
CA LEU A 143 7.48 -4.63 10.24
C LEU A 143 6.93 -3.41 9.50
N CYS A 144 6.32 -2.49 10.20
CA CYS A 144 5.70 -1.32 9.60
C CYS A 144 6.21 -0.05 10.24
N SER A 145 6.51 0.95 9.42
CA SER A 145 6.85 2.31 9.83
C SER A 145 5.86 3.29 9.20
N ILE A 146 5.42 4.26 9.98
CA ILE A 146 4.49 5.32 9.59
C ILE A 146 5.15 6.65 9.93
N MET A 147 5.51 7.41 8.88
CA MET A 147 6.15 8.72 9.00
C MET A 147 5.18 9.78 8.47
N GLN A 148 4.80 10.72 9.32
CA GLN A 148 4.02 11.87 8.89
C GLN A 148 4.96 12.99 8.46
N VAL A 149 4.83 13.45 7.21
CA VAL A 149 5.72 14.43 6.59
C VAL A 149 4.89 15.52 5.93
N GLU A 150 4.90 16.73 6.50
CA GLU A 150 4.10 17.85 5.99
C GLU A 150 2.63 17.46 5.71
N ASN A 151 2.24 17.43 4.44
CA ASN A 151 0.88 17.12 3.99
C ASN A 151 0.74 15.69 3.47
N SER A 152 1.63 14.77 3.87
CA SER A 152 1.59 13.38 3.43
C SER A 152 2.05 12.42 4.52
N THR A 153 1.74 11.14 4.30
CA THR A 153 2.17 10.04 5.18
C THR A 153 2.89 8.98 4.38
N ILE A 154 4.11 8.71 4.79
CA ILE A 154 4.96 7.66 4.21
C ILE A 154 4.74 6.39 5.03
N PHE A 155 4.35 5.30 4.37
CA PHE A 155 4.31 3.97 4.94
C PHE A 155 5.44 3.12 4.36
N ILE A 156 6.22 2.52 5.26
CA ILE A 156 7.25 1.55 4.91
C ILE A 156 6.83 0.22 5.53
N LYS A 157 6.66 -0.81 4.71
CA LYS A 157 6.26 -2.13 5.18
C LYS A 157 7.22 -3.19 4.67
N LEU A 158 7.82 -3.95 5.58
CA LEU A 158 8.56 -5.17 5.29
C LEU A 158 7.67 -6.37 5.57
N ASN A 159 7.59 -7.29 4.60
CA ASN A 159 6.92 -8.58 4.72
C ASN A 159 7.96 -9.71 4.64
N ALA A 160 8.01 -10.54 5.64
CA ALA A 160 8.86 -11.73 5.71
C ALA A 160 8.22 -12.81 6.60
N SER A 161 8.84 -13.96 6.74
CA SER A 161 8.45 -14.94 7.76
C SER A 161 8.65 -14.38 9.18
N PHE A 162 8.12 -15.06 10.18
CA PHE A 162 8.35 -14.71 11.60
C PHE A 162 9.84 -14.59 11.92
N THR A 163 10.65 -15.57 11.52
CA THR A 163 12.11 -15.52 11.71
C THR A 163 12.77 -14.44 10.87
N GLY A 164 12.26 -14.19 9.67
CA GLY A 164 12.74 -13.13 8.79
C GLY A 164 12.56 -11.74 9.38
N VAL A 165 11.40 -11.42 9.96
CA VAL A 165 11.19 -10.12 10.61
C VAL A 165 12.10 -9.93 11.80
N GLN A 166 12.38 -10.98 12.60
CA GLN A 166 13.29 -10.90 13.71
C GLN A 166 14.74 -10.61 13.27
N LYS A 167 15.19 -11.29 12.19
CA LYS A 167 16.56 -11.09 11.65
C LYS A 167 16.73 -9.73 10.97
N LEU A 168 15.70 -9.28 10.25
CA LEU A 168 15.77 -8.08 9.42
C LEU A 168 15.39 -6.80 10.16
N GLU A 169 14.84 -6.88 11.37
CA GLU A 169 14.39 -5.70 12.11
C GLU A 169 15.49 -4.65 12.32
N PRO A 170 16.72 -4.98 12.74
CA PRO A 170 17.75 -3.96 12.89
C PRO A 170 18.00 -3.20 11.58
N GLN A 171 18.17 -3.92 10.47
CA GLN A 171 18.42 -3.32 9.16
C GLN A 171 17.21 -2.52 8.67
N PHE A 172 15.98 -2.96 8.96
CA PHE A 172 14.76 -2.22 8.63
C PHE A 172 14.67 -0.91 9.41
N LEU A 173 15.03 -0.91 10.70
CA LEU A 173 15.03 0.30 11.52
C LEU A 173 16.12 1.28 11.07
N ASP A 174 17.32 0.81 10.73
CA ASP A 174 18.39 1.63 10.17
C ASP A 174 17.94 2.28 8.85
N PHE A 175 17.30 1.49 7.98
CA PHE A 175 16.72 1.99 6.73
C PHE A 175 15.66 3.07 7.00
N CYS A 176 14.71 2.85 7.90
CA CYS A 176 13.71 3.85 8.27
C CYS A 176 14.35 5.12 8.85
N SER A 177 15.43 5.00 9.60
CA SER A 177 16.15 6.13 10.20
C SER A 177 16.95 6.96 9.17
N SER A 178 17.23 6.40 7.98
CA SER A 178 17.97 7.09 6.92
C SER A 178 17.17 8.13 6.17
N PHE A 179 15.83 8.13 6.32
CA PHE A 179 14.94 9.08 5.63
C PHE A 179 15.26 10.51 6.03
N LYS A 180 15.46 11.38 5.01
CA LYS A 180 15.91 12.77 5.13
C LYS A 180 15.35 13.64 3.99
N TYR A 181 15.32 14.97 4.23
CA TYR A 181 15.11 15.98 3.20
C TYR A 181 16.36 16.16 2.35
#